data_a2bd8ab092227281674fb9a9e505478f
#
_entry.id   a2bd8ab092227281674fb9a9e505478f
#
_cell.length_a   1.000
_cell.length_b   1.000
_cell.length_c   1.000
_cell.angle_alpha   90.00
_cell.angle_beta   90.00
_cell.angle_gamma   90.00
#
_symmetry.space_group_name_H-M   'P 1'
#
loop_
_entity.id
_entity.type
_entity.pdbx_description
1 polymer ?
#
loop_
_entity_poly.entity_id
_entity_poly.type
_entity_poly.pdbx_seq_one_letter_code
_entity_poly.pdbx_strand_id
1 'polypeptide(L)'
;MAIISMMGISCSTVHEKQVEEVLSQMTTRQKVAQLIMVSCDSYNLPAKRLNRDTLVREEGIGGLIIFHDSLPRSIARLNELQSMSRIPLLVSVDGEWGPSMRYSEFPFFPRQMQLGALTSDSLVYQMGLAIAEQCKMVNLHINFAPVVDINTNPKNPVIHTRSFGENKERVTKFASAYMRGMQDGGIYASAKHFPGHGDTDVDSHRSLPILPFSRERLDSLELYPFKSLIDEDVAMVMIGHLFIPSLDTIVSTLSHKVVTKLLKEEMKFDGIVVTDALNMKGVSSTLRPSEVTLAAYKAGVDLLLM
;
A
#
# COMPACT_ATOMS: atom_id res chain seq x y z
N MET A 1 -25.34 33.08 22.11
CA MET A 1 -24.32 32.73 21.10
C MET A 1 -23.48 31.58 21.63
N ALA A 2 -24.00 30.34 21.61
CA ALA A 2 -23.32 29.12 22.03
C ALA A 2 -24.14 27.89 21.63
N ILE A 3 -24.24 27.53 20.33
CA ILE A 3 -24.83 26.27 19.86
C ILE A 3 -24.22 25.92 18.47
N ILE A 4 -22.89 25.75 18.36
CA ILE A 4 -22.26 25.20 17.14
C ILE A 4 -21.02 24.33 17.51
N SER A 5 -21.06 23.60 18.59
CA SER A 5 -19.90 22.75 18.94
C SER A 5 -20.25 21.30 19.30
N MET A 6 -21.43 20.81 18.94
CA MET A 6 -21.85 19.46 19.34
C MET A 6 -22.08 18.45 18.21
N MET A 7 -21.90 18.79 16.94
CA MET A 7 -22.16 17.84 15.85
C MET A 7 -20.94 17.02 15.38
N GLY A 8 -19.71 17.44 15.68
CA GLY A 8 -18.48 16.71 15.27
C GLY A 8 -18.15 15.47 16.11
N ILE A 9 -18.55 15.49 17.39
CA ILE A 9 -18.19 14.41 18.34
C ILE A 9 -19.10 13.17 18.19
N SER A 10 -20.29 13.32 17.62
CA SER A 10 -21.29 12.25 17.54
C SER A 10 -21.00 11.22 16.44
N CYS A 11 -20.31 11.59 15.36
CA CYS A 11 -20.10 10.68 14.22
C CYS A 11 -18.95 9.69 14.48
N SER A 12 -17.80 10.15 15.00
CA SER A 12 -16.66 9.28 15.35
C SER A 12 -17.03 8.22 16.40
N THR A 13 -17.75 8.61 17.46
CA THR A 13 -18.18 7.70 18.53
C THR A 13 -19.16 6.63 18.07
N VAL A 14 -19.98 6.90 17.04
CA VAL A 14 -20.90 5.90 16.48
C VAL A 14 -20.14 4.85 15.67
N HIS A 15 -19.19 5.27 14.82
CA HIS A 15 -18.37 4.35 14.04
C HIS A 15 -17.46 3.49 14.94
N GLU A 16 -16.83 4.06 15.94
CA GLU A 16 -16.01 3.33 16.90
C GLU A 16 -16.82 2.23 17.62
N LYS A 17 -18.02 2.55 18.08
CA LYS A 17 -18.92 1.56 18.71
C LYS A 17 -19.30 0.43 17.77
N GLN A 18 -19.58 0.73 16.50
CA GLN A 18 -19.88 -0.29 15.49
C GLN A 18 -18.69 -1.21 15.24
N VAL A 19 -17.46 -0.65 15.15
CA VAL A 19 -16.24 -1.43 15.01
C VAL A 19 -16.00 -2.31 16.23
N GLU A 20 -16.14 -1.79 17.44
CA GLU A 20 -16.01 -2.56 18.67
C GLU A 20 -17.04 -3.69 18.77
N GLU A 21 -18.29 -3.43 18.38
CA GLU A 21 -19.34 -4.46 18.34
C GLU A 21 -18.97 -5.60 17.40
N VAL A 22 -18.53 -5.28 16.18
CA VAL A 22 -18.07 -6.30 15.22
C VAL A 22 -16.88 -7.06 15.78
N LEU A 23 -15.85 -6.37 16.29
CA LEU A 23 -14.66 -7.00 16.86
C LEU A 23 -14.97 -7.89 18.07
N SER A 24 -15.94 -7.51 18.91
CA SER A 24 -16.32 -8.30 20.08
C SER A 24 -16.94 -9.65 19.73
N GLN A 25 -17.56 -9.74 18.56
CA GLN A 25 -18.21 -10.98 18.05
C GLN A 25 -17.24 -11.88 17.27
N MET A 26 -16.03 -11.40 16.98
CA MET A 26 -15.04 -12.14 16.20
C MET A 26 -14.15 -13.02 17.08
N THR A 27 -13.93 -14.25 16.64
CA THR A 27 -12.87 -15.11 17.20
C THR A 27 -11.48 -14.57 16.83
N THR A 28 -10.46 -14.95 17.59
CA THR A 28 -9.06 -14.59 17.28
C THR A 28 -8.67 -15.01 15.84
N ARG A 29 -9.12 -16.18 15.37
CA ARG A 29 -8.88 -16.65 14.01
C ARG A 29 -9.47 -15.67 12.97
N GLN A 30 -10.69 -15.21 13.16
CA GLN A 30 -11.34 -14.25 12.27
C GLN A 30 -10.64 -12.89 12.30
N LYS A 31 -10.22 -12.41 13.47
CA LYS A 31 -9.45 -11.15 13.59
C LYS A 31 -8.13 -11.23 12.82
N VAL A 32 -7.41 -12.35 12.95
CA VAL A 32 -6.16 -12.57 12.19
C VAL A 32 -6.43 -12.65 10.68
N ALA A 33 -7.51 -13.30 10.26
CA ALA A 33 -7.86 -13.41 8.85
C ALA A 33 -8.14 -12.02 8.22
N GLN A 34 -8.73 -11.08 8.97
CA GLN A 34 -8.95 -9.70 8.48
C GLN A 34 -7.66 -8.93 8.18
N LEU A 35 -6.51 -9.34 8.73
CA LEU A 35 -5.21 -8.72 8.42
C LEU A 35 -4.62 -9.22 7.10
N ILE A 36 -5.25 -10.18 6.42
CA ILE A 36 -4.71 -10.85 5.25
C ILE A 36 -5.40 -10.36 3.98
N MET A 37 -4.60 -9.92 3.01
CA MET A 37 -5.01 -9.58 1.65
C MET A 37 -4.36 -10.55 0.66
N VAL A 38 -5.15 -11.17 -0.21
CA VAL A 38 -4.66 -12.15 -1.18
C VAL A 38 -4.94 -11.73 -2.62
N SER A 39 -4.13 -12.26 -3.56
CA SER A 39 -4.35 -11.98 -4.98
C SER A 39 -5.66 -12.61 -5.49
N CYS A 40 -6.40 -11.88 -6.33
CA CYS A 40 -7.67 -12.30 -6.92
C CYS A 40 -7.57 -12.65 -8.41
N ASP A 41 -6.40 -13.06 -8.90
CA ASP A 41 -6.24 -13.42 -10.31
C ASP A 41 -6.99 -14.71 -10.64
N SER A 42 -7.78 -14.66 -11.71
CA SER A 42 -8.51 -15.83 -12.20
C SER A 42 -7.64 -16.77 -13.04
N TYR A 43 -6.47 -16.30 -13.54
CA TYR A 43 -5.74 -16.98 -14.62
C TYR A 43 -4.68 -18.00 -14.21
N ASN A 44 -4.07 -17.94 -13.02
CA ASN A 44 -2.78 -18.63 -12.80
C ASN A 44 -2.64 -19.43 -11.51
N LEU A 45 -3.71 -20.04 -10.97
CA LEU A 45 -3.52 -20.87 -9.80
C LEU A 45 -3.76 -22.35 -10.14
N PRO A 46 -2.73 -23.22 -9.95
CA PRO A 46 -2.93 -24.67 -10.00
C PRO A 46 -4.07 -25.09 -9.09
N ALA A 47 -4.83 -26.11 -9.49
CA ALA A 47 -5.98 -26.67 -8.77
C ALA A 47 -5.71 -27.05 -7.30
N LYS A 48 -4.45 -27.01 -6.85
CA LYS A 48 -4.01 -27.31 -5.47
C LYS A 48 -3.92 -26.09 -4.55
N ARG A 49 -4.18 -24.84 -5.02
CA ARG A 49 -4.17 -23.67 -4.15
C ARG A 49 -5.54 -23.45 -3.55
N LEU A 50 -5.56 -22.99 -2.29
CA LEU A 50 -6.76 -22.66 -1.53
C LEU A 50 -7.79 -21.95 -2.40
N ASN A 51 -9.00 -22.49 -2.44
CA ASN A 51 -10.12 -21.86 -3.14
C ASN A 51 -10.40 -20.51 -2.47
N ARG A 52 -10.38 -19.43 -3.24
CA ARG A 52 -10.66 -18.07 -2.73
C ARG A 52 -12.03 -17.97 -2.09
N ASP A 53 -12.99 -18.73 -2.57
CA ASP A 53 -14.32 -18.79 -1.97
C ASP A 53 -14.27 -19.27 -0.53
N THR A 54 -13.44 -20.29 -0.24
CA THR A 54 -13.18 -20.78 1.11
C THR A 54 -12.50 -19.71 1.97
N LEU A 55 -11.48 -19.03 1.43
CA LEU A 55 -10.79 -17.96 2.16
C LEU A 55 -11.74 -16.82 2.52
N VAL A 56 -12.64 -16.44 1.63
CA VAL A 56 -13.60 -15.36 1.87
C VAL A 56 -14.74 -15.84 2.78
N ARG A 57 -15.37 -16.97 2.46
CA ARG A 57 -16.60 -17.44 3.14
C ARG A 57 -16.32 -18.04 4.51
N GLU A 58 -15.26 -18.88 4.63
CA GLU A 58 -14.98 -19.67 5.81
C GLU A 58 -13.95 -19.03 6.72
N GLU A 59 -12.83 -18.55 6.12
CA GLU A 59 -11.76 -17.93 6.91
C GLU A 59 -12.05 -16.44 7.19
N GLY A 60 -12.75 -15.75 6.29
CA GLY A 60 -13.11 -14.35 6.45
C GLY A 60 -11.90 -13.41 6.29
N ILE A 61 -11.12 -13.57 5.21
CA ILE A 61 -10.00 -12.66 4.93
C ILE A 61 -10.44 -11.21 4.75
N GLY A 62 -9.55 -10.24 5.03
CA GLY A 62 -9.86 -8.83 5.02
C GLY A 62 -9.85 -8.19 3.64
N GLY A 63 -9.11 -8.74 2.66
CA GLY A 63 -9.02 -8.07 1.38
C GLY A 63 -8.47 -8.88 0.21
N LEU A 64 -8.55 -8.23 -0.95
CA LEU A 64 -8.11 -8.77 -2.23
C LEU A 64 -7.22 -7.74 -2.95
N ILE A 65 -6.19 -8.20 -3.63
CA ILE A 65 -5.45 -7.40 -4.61
C ILE A 65 -5.71 -7.92 -6.02
N ILE A 66 -6.00 -7.00 -6.94
CA ILE A 66 -6.24 -7.32 -8.35
C ILE A 66 -4.95 -7.12 -9.14
N PHE A 67 -4.62 -8.10 -9.98
CA PHE A 67 -3.56 -7.99 -10.97
C PHE A 67 -4.18 -7.91 -12.38
N HIS A 68 -3.84 -8.84 -13.30
CA HIS A 68 -4.35 -8.81 -14.67
C HIS A 68 -5.55 -9.72 -14.84
N ASP A 69 -6.65 -9.15 -15.35
CA ASP A 69 -7.82 -9.87 -15.81
C ASP A 69 -8.61 -9.01 -16.81
N SER A 70 -9.63 -9.55 -17.46
CA SER A 70 -10.57 -8.73 -18.21
C SER A 70 -11.53 -8.02 -17.27
N LEU A 71 -11.81 -6.76 -17.52
CA LEU A 71 -12.64 -5.92 -16.67
C LEU A 71 -14.01 -6.54 -16.35
N PRO A 72 -14.79 -7.09 -17.32
CA PRO A 72 -16.08 -7.72 -17.01
C PRO A 72 -15.98 -8.93 -16.08
N ARG A 73 -14.92 -9.75 -16.24
CA ARG A 73 -14.70 -10.92 -15.36
C ARG A 73 -14.31 -10.51 -13.95
N SER A 74 -13.42 -9.52 -13.84
CA SER A 74 -13.02 -8.98 -12.52
C SER A 74 -14.24 -8.43 -11.77
N ILE A 75 -15.08 -7.62 -12.40
CA ILE A 75 -16.28 -7.07 -11.78
C ILE A 75 -17.22 -8.19 -11.32
N ALA A 76 -17.51 -9.14 -12.19
CA ALA A 76 -18.39 -10.26 -11.84
C ALA A 76 -17.83 -11.07 -10.65
N ARG A 77 -16.53 -11.36 -10.69
CA ARG A 77 -15.86 -12.11 -9.62
C ARG A 77 -15.79 -11.36 -8.31
N LEU A 78 -15.47 -10.07 -8.34
CA LEU A 78 -15.46 -9.23 -7.13
C LEU A 78 -16.86 -9.14 -6.49
N ASN A 79 -17.90 -8.95 -7.28
CA ASN A 79 -19.28 -8.92 -6.77
C ASN A 79 -19.67 -10.26 -6.14
N GLU A 80 -19.27 -11.38 -6.76
CA GLU A 80 -19.50 -12.71 -6.21
C GLU A 80 -18.78 -12.88 -4.86
N LEU A 81 -17.49 -12.55 -4.77
CA LEU A 81 -16.70 -12.65 -3.53
C LEU A 81 -17.22 -11.72 -2.43
N GLN A 82 -17.58 -10.48 -2.78
CA GLN A 82 -18.20 -9.56 -1.82
C GLN A 82 -19.52 -10.10 -1.27
N SER A 83 -20.36 -10.73 -2.10
CA SER A 83 -21.62 -11.32 -1.65
C SER A 83 -21.44 -12.50 -0.70
N MET A 84 -20.30 -13.16 -0.72
CA MET A 84 -19.94 -14.26 0.18
C MET A 84 -19.30 -13.78 1.48
N SER A 85 -18.78 -12.57 1.50
CA SER A 85 -18.03 -12.04 2.64
C SER A 85 -18.97 -11.58 3.75
N ARG A 86 -18.67 -11.99 4.98
CA ARG A 86 -19.40 -11.55 6.17
C ARG A 86 -19.07 -10.11 6.56
N ILE A 87 -17.82 -9.70 6.39
CA ILE A 87 -17.33 -8.34 6.54
C ILE A 87 -16.89 -7.88 5.16
N PRO A 88 -17.29 -6.71 4.66
CA PRO A 88 -16.92 -6.25 3.33
C PRO A 88 -15.42 -6.32 3.09
N LEU A 89 -15.02 -6.90 1.95
CA LEU A 89 -13.62 -7.01 1.56
C LEU A 89 -13.07 -5.65 1.13
N LEU A 90 -11.87 -5.32 1.58
CA LEU A 90 -11.07 -4.26 0.99
C LEU A 90 -10.47 -4.76 -0.33
N VAL A 91 -10.68 -4.04 -1.42
CA VAL A 91 -10.15 -4.40 -2.73
C VAL A 91 -9.12 -3.37 -3.14
N SER A 92 -7.94 -3.85 -3.51
CA SER A 92 -6.79 -3.03 -3.86
C SER A 92 -6.25 -3.31 -5.25
N VAL A 93 -5.46 -2.38 -5.76
CA VAL A 93 -4.74 -2.49 -7.02
C VAL A 93 -3.37 -1.81 -6.93
N ASP A 94 -2.38 -2.33 -7.67
CA ASP A 94 -1.21 -1.55 -8.08
C ASP A 94 -1.56 -0.81 -9.38
N GLY A 95 -1.99 0.43 -9.24
CA GLY A 95 -2.38 1.30 -10.33
C GLY A 95 -1.59 2.61 -10.33
N GLU A 96 -0.25 2.54 -10.42
CA GLU A 96 0.64 3.70 -10.34
C GLU A 96 0.36 4.76 -11.40
N TRP A 97 -0.12 4.34 -12.57
CA TRP A 97 -0.63 5.20 -13.63
C TRP A 97 -2.10 4.88 -13.96
N GLY A 98 -2.87 4.59 -12.90
CA GLY A 98 -4.29 4.28 -12.94
C GLY A 98 -4.60 2.80 -13.17
N PRO A 99 -5.89 2.40 -13.07
CA PRO A 99 -6.36 1.04 -13.30
C PRO A 99 -6.01 0.49 -14.69
N SER A 100 -5.69 1.34 -15.67
CA SER A 100 -5.18 0.95 -16.99
C SER A 100 -3.88 0.11 -16.92
N MET A 101 -3.16 0.17 -15.80
CA MET A 101 -2.04 -0.72 -15.52
C MET A 101 -2.47 -2.20 -15.46
N ARG A 102 -3.74 -2.47 -15.18
CA ARG A 102 -4.33 -3.81 -15.01
C ARG A 102 -5.42 -4.12 -16.02
N TYR A 103 -6.19 -3.12 -16.43
CA TYR A 103 -7.35 -3.20 -17.30
C TYR A 103 -7.17 -2.29 -18.51
N SER A 104 -6.99 -2.87 -19.70
CA SER A 104 -6.77 -2.14 -20.94
C SER A 104 -7.94 -1.25 -21.38
N GLU A 105 -9.10 -1.45 -20.79
CA GLU A 105 -10.33 -0.71 -21.07
C GLU A 105 -10.32 0.71 -20.49
N PHE A 106 -9.45 1.00 -19.50
CA PHE A 106 -9.33 2.34 -18.93
C PHE A 106 -8.35 3.23 -19.70
N PRO A 107 -8.55 4.55 -19.69
CA PRO A 107 -7.60 5.51 -20.22
C PRO A 107 -6.22 5.39 -19.52
N PHE A 108 -5.18 5.46 -20.32
CA PHE A 108 -3.80 5.39 -19.86
C PHE A 108 -3.31 6.76 -19.38
N PHE A 109 -2.73 6.82 -18.18
CA PHE A 109 -2.05 8.00 -17.66
C PHE A 109 -0.53 7.89 -17.82
N PRO A 110 0.19 9.04 -17.91
CA PRO A 110 1.65 9.03 -17.94
C PRO A 110 2.26 8.41 -16.69
N ARG A 111 3.46 7.84 -16.84
CA ARG A 111 4.25 7.36 -15.70
C ARG A 111 4.76 8.53 -14.88
N GLN A 112 5.03 8.29 -13.59
CA GLN A 112 5.42 9.33 -12.63
C GLN A 112 6.67 10.12 -13.06
N MET A 113 7.66 9.51 -13.70
CA MET A 113 8.84 10.21 -14.22
C MET A 113 8.48 11.29 -15.27
N GLN A 114 7.51 11.01 -16.13
CA GLN A 114 7.02 11.99 -17.11
C GLN A 114 6.27 13.14 -16.41
N LEU A 115 5.48 12.82 -15.40
CA LEU A 115 4.77 13.80 -14.57
C LEU A 115 5.74 14.65 -13.76
N GLY A 116 6.82 14.06 -13.28
CA GLY A 116 7.91 14.76 -12.60
C GLY A 116 8.60 15.83 -13.44
N ALA A 117 8.46 15.83 -14.74
CA ALA A 117 8.97 16.88 -15.64
C ALA A 117 8.04 18.12 -15.74
N LEU A 118 6.81 18.05 -15.23
CA LEU A 118 5.86 19.16 -15.26
C LEU A 118 6.31 20.32 -14.37
N THR A 119 5.85 21.52 -14.67
CA THR A 119 6.11 22.72 -13.86
C THR A 119 5.08 22.89 -12.73
N SER A 120 3.85 22.40 -12.94
CA SER A 120 2.75 22.47 -11.98
C SER A 120 2.30 21.08 -11.56
N ASP A 121 2.00 20.91 -10.28
CA ASP A 121 1.45 19.71 -9.66
C ASP A 121 -0.08 19.60 -9.78
N SER A 122 -0.75 20.67 -10.19
CA SER A 122 -2.22 20.71 -10.33
C SER A 122 -2.75 19.62 -11.28
N LEU A 123 -2.03 19.35 -12.38
CA LEU A 123 -2.40 18.26 -13.30
C LEU A 123 -2.24 16.89 -12.67
N VAL A 124 -1.27 16.71 -11.77
CA VAL A 124 -1.07 15.44 -11.04
C VAL A 124 -2.18 15.24 -10.01
N TYR A 125 -2.61 16.30 -9.34
CA TYR A 125 -3.80 16.27 -8.48
C TYR A 125 -5.06 15.87 -9.26
N GLN A 126 -5.31 16.50 -10.42
CA GLN A 126 -6.45 16.14 -11.29
C GLN A 126 -6.38 14.72 -11.80
N MET A 127 -5.18 14.22 -12.11
CA MET A 127 -4.95 12.82 -12.46
C MET A 127 -5.31 11.90 -11.28
N GLY A 128 -4.91 12.26 -10.05
CA GLY A 128 -5.26 11.51 -8.84
C GLY A 128 -6.78 11.38 -8.67
N LEU A 129 -7.53 12.49 -8.83
CA LEU A 129 -9.01 12.48 -8.84
C LEU A 129 -9.58 11.56 -9.92
N ALA A 130 -9.08 11.67 -11.16
CA ALA A 130 -9.55 10.83 -12.27
C ALA A 130 -9.26 9.34 -12.05
N ILE A 131 -8.10 9.01 -11.48
CA ILE A 131 -7.76 7.64 -11.08
C ILE A 131 -8.71 7.14 -9.98
N ALA A 132 -9.04 7.98 -9.01
CA ALA A 132 -10.00 7.62 -7.97
C ALA A 132 -11.39 7.32 -8.55
N GLU A 133 -11.86 8.11 -9.50
CA GLU A 133 -13.11 7.84 -10.22
C GLU A 133 -13.07 6.50 -10.95
N GLN A 134 -11.99 6.21 -11.67
CA GLN A 134 -11.81 4.91 -12.34
C GLN A 134 -11.81 3.75 -11.33
N CYS A 135 -11.13 3.90 -10.20
CA CYS A 135 -11.11 2.90 -9.13
C CYS A 135 -12.53 2.63 -8.59
N LYS A 136 -13.31 3.66 -8.33
CA LYS A 136 -14.71 3.52 -7.85
C LYS A 136 -15.62 2.81 -8.85
N MET A 137 -15.43 3.02 -10.15
CA MET A 137 -16.20 2.32 -11.20
C MET A 137 -16.11 0.79 -11.12
N VAL A 138 -15.04 0.27 -10.50
CA VAL A 138 -14.76 -1.17 -10.36
C VAL A 138 -14.67 -1.63 -8.91
N ASN A 139 -15.21 -0.86 -7.98
CA ASN A 139 -15.22 -1.15 -6.55
C ASN A 139 -13.82 -1.41 -5.95
N LEU A 140 -12.81 -0.66 -6.40
CA LEU A 140 -11.51 -0.61 -5.75
C LEU A 140 -11.55 0.42 -4.63
N HIS A 141 -10.98 0.07 -3.50
CA HIS A 141 -10.93 0.92 -2.29
C HIS A 141 -9.54 1.49 -2.03
N ILE A 142 -8.51 0.76 -2.45
CA ILE A 142 -7.10 1.08 -2.22
C ILE A 142 -6.36 1.08 -3.55
N ASN A 143 -5.55 2.11 -3.80
CA ASN A 143 -4.54 2.08 -4.83
C ASN A 143 -3.14 2.17 -4.18
N PHE A 144 -2.30 1.16 -4.37
CA PHE A 144 -0.91 1.16 -3.90
C PHE A 144 -0.04 2.10 -4.74
N ALA A 145 -0.31 3.38 -4.59
CA ALA A 145 0.35 4.54 -5.20
C ALA A 145 0.16 5.76 -4.28
N PRO A 146 1.01 6.77 -4.35
CA PRO A 146 2.14 6.98 -5.27
C PRO A 146 3.42 6.26 -4.87
N VAL A 147 4.34 6.09 -5.83
CA VAL A 147 5.74 5.77 -5.57
C VAL A 147 6.43 7.06 -5.13
N VAL A 148 6.97 7.06 -3.90
CA VAL A 148 7.67 8.21 -3.32
C VAL A 148 9.18 8.00 -3.24
N ASP A 149 9.67 6.88 -3.78
CA ASP A 149 11.09 6.59 -3.89
C ASP A 149 11.80 7.64 -4.74
N ILE A 150 12.91 8.18 -4.26
CA ILE A 150 13.73 9.16 -4.97
C ILE A 150 14.75 8.41 -5.82
N ASN A 151 14.66 8.50 -7.15
CA ASN A 151 15.48 7.72 -8.08
C ASN A 151 16.89 8.29 -8.23
N THR A 152 17.69 8.24 -7.18
CA THR A 152 19.09 8.75 -7.19
C THR A 152 20.04 7.84 -7.93
N ASN A 153 19.70 6.57 -8.12
CA ASN A 153 20.51 5.62 -8.89
C ASN A 153 19.90 5.42 -10.30
N PRO A 154 20.53 5.93 -11.36
CA PRO A 154 20.03 5.78 -12.73
C PRO A 154 20.06 4.32 -13.22
N LYS A 155 20.77 3.42 -12.53
CA LYS A 155 20.80 1.98 -12.80
C LYS A 155 19.76 1.18 -12.04
N ASN A 156 18.93 1.82 -11.22
CA ASN A 156 17.89 1.14 -10.46
C ASN A 156 16.94 0.39 -11.40
N PRO A 157 16.86 -0.95 -11.31
CA PRO A 157 16.09 -1.76 -12.26
C PRO A 157 14.59 -1.77 -11.97
N VAL A 158 14.17 -1.28 -10.78
CA VAL A 158 12.80 -1.41 -10.26
C VAL A 158 12.06 -0.07 -10.25
N ILE A 159 12.67 0.96 -9.68
CA ILE A 159 12.01 2.26 -9.48
C ILE A 159 12.02 3.06 -10.78
N HIS A 160 13.17 3.43 -11.28
CA HIS A 160 13.32 4.04 -12.60
C HIS A 160 12.16 4.98 -12.99
N THR A 161 11.40 4.68 -14.05
CA THR A 161 10.28 5.50 -14.54
C THR A 161 9.07 5.54 -13.60
N ARG A 162 9.05 4.76 -12.53
CA ARG A 162 7.99 4.77 -11.51
C ARG A 162 8.12 5.93 -10.52
N SER A 163 9.34 6.49 -10.34
CA SER A 163 9.58 7.68 -9.51
C SER A 163 9.20 8.98 -10.23
N PHE A 164 8.89 10.03 -9.48
CA PHE A 164 8.76 11.41 -10.00
C PHE A 164 10.12 12.07 -10.31
N GLY A 165 11.25 11.42 -10.03
CA GLY A 165 12.60 11.89 -10.35
C GLY A 165 13.63 11.67 -9.26
N GLU A 166 14.74 12.42 -9.36
CA GLU A 166 15.91 12.30 -8.47
C GLU A 166 15.99 13.40 -7.39
N ASN A 167 15.14 14.42 -7.49
CA ASN A 167 15.10 15.53 -6.54
C ASN A 167 13.99 15.30 -5.50
N LYS A 168 14.34 15.29 -4.22
CA LYS A 168 13.42 14.94 -3.13
C LYS A 168 12.24 15.89 -3.01
N GLU A 169 12.47 17.20 -3.18
CA GLU A 169 11.43 18.23 -3.09
C GLU A 169 10.41 18.05 -4.23
N ARG A 170 10.90 17.73 -5.42
CA ARG A 170 10.06 17.46 -6.59
C ARG A 170 9.25 16.18 -6.42
N VAL A 171 9.89 15.09 -6.00
CA VAL A 171 9.21 13.81 -5.71
C VAL A 171 8.11 14.03 -4.67
N THR A 172 8.43 14.71 -3.57
CA THR A 172 7.47 15.02 -2.53
C THR A 172 6.29 15.83 -3.06
N LYS A 173 6.55 16.95 -3.74
CA LYS A 173 5.51 17.84 -4.28
C LYS A 173 4.51 17.09 -5.16
N PHE A 174 4.99 16.29 -6.10
CA PHE A 174 4.12 15.58 -7.03
C PHE A 174 3.44 14.35 -6.40
N ALA A 175 4.14 13.65 -5.51
CA ALA A 175 3.55 12.55 -4.76
C ALA A 175 2.41 13.01 -3.83
N SER A 176 2.60 14.14 -3.11
CA SER A 176 1.56 14.76 -2.31
C SER A 176 0.33 15.16 -3.15
N ALA A 177 0.54 15.76 -4.31
CA ALA A 177 -0.55 16.13 -5.20
C ALA A 177 -1.33 14.88 -5.70
N TYR A 178 -0.62 13.82 -6.06
CA TYR A 178 -1.23 12.56 -6.48
C TYR A 178 -2.03 11.91 -5.34
N MET A 179 -1.43 11.80 -4.15
CA MET A 179 -2.05 11.27 -2.95
C MET A 179 -3.35 12.02 -2.62
N ARG A 180 -3.28 13.36 -2.51
CA ARG A 180 -4.45 14.21 -2.22
C ARG A 180 -5.56 14.00 -3.24
N GLY A 181 -5.23 14.01 -4.54
CA GLY A 181 -6.23 13.78 -5.58
C GLY A 181 -6.95 12.44 -5.42
N MET A 182 -6.21 11.36 -5.10
CA MET A 182 -6.84 10.06 -4.85
C MET A 182 -7.69 10.04 -3.58
N GLN A 183 -7.19 10.62 -2.47
CA GLN A 183 -7.92 10.60 -1.19
C GLN A 183 -9.13 11.52 -1.21
N ASP A 184 -9.06 12.70 -1.81
CA ASP A 184 -10.21 13.58 -2.06
C ASP A 184 -11.24 12.90 -2.97
N GLY A 185 -10.79 12.05 -3.88
CA GLY A 185 -11.63 11.17 -4.70
C GLY A 185 -12.21 9.96 -3.96
N GLY A 186 -11.87 9.73 -2.68
CA GLY A 186 -12.40 8.66 -1.84
C GLY A 186 -11.69 7.31 -1.98
N ILE A 187 -10.44 7.28 -2.46
CA ILE A 187 -9.60 6.06 -2.58
C ILE A 187 -8.40 6.19 -1.64
N TYR A 188 -8.15 5.18 -0.83
CA TYR A 188 -6.96 5.13 0.02
C TYR A 188 -5.68 5.07 -0.82
N ALA A 189 -4.81 6.07 -0.63
CA ALA A 189 -3.48 6.12 -1.23
C ALA A 189 -2.45 5.43 -0.33
N SER A 190 -1.39 4.88 -0.92
CA SER A 190 -0.30 4.23 -0.20
C SER A 190 1.06 4.73 -0.67
N ALA A 191 1.78 5.45 0.20
CA ALA A 191 3.16 5.84 -0.07
C ALA A 191 4.09 4.61 -0.06
N LYS A 192 4.91 4.43 -1.11
CA LYS A 192 5.76 3.25 -1.25
C LYS A 192 7.10 3.56 -1.90
N HIS A 193 8.16 2.82 -1.57
CA HIS A 193 8.32 1.64 -0.68
C HIS A 193 9.18 2.04 0.53
N PHE A 194 8.55 2.14 1.70
CA PHE A 194 9.25 2.56 2.92
C PHE A 194 10.36 1.56 3.32
N PRO A 195 11.53 2.01 3.75
CA PRO A 195 11.97 3.39 4.01
C PRO A 195 12.68 4.07 2.83
N GLY A 196 12.53 3.58 1.59
CA GLY A 196 13.06 4.18 0.37
C GLY A 196 13.85 3.19 -0.48
N HIS A 197 13.35 2.91 -1.70
CA HIS A 197 13.89 1.91 -2.65
C HIS A 197 14.62 2.57 -3.84
N GLY A 198 14.76 3.91 -3.84
CA GLY A 198 15.18 4.66 -5.03
C GLY A 198 16.67 4.53 -5.41
N ASP A 199 17.54 4.10 -4.50
CA ASP A 199 18.99 3.95 -4.72
C ASP A 199 19.46 2.49 -4.69
N THR A 200 18.61 1.55 -5.07
CA THR A 200 19.00 0.14 -5.17
C THR A 200 19.50 -0.18 -6.59
N ASP A 201 20.42 -1.11 -6.68
CA ASP A 201 20.93 -1.70 -7.94
C ASP A 201 20.40 -3.12 -8.18
N VAL A 202 19.56 -3.62 -7.26
CA VAL A 202 19.02 -4.97 -7.23
C VAL A 202 17.49 -4.94 -7.18
N ASP A 203 16.88 -5.85 -7.93
CA ASP A 203 15.43 -6.05 -7.94
C ASP A 203 14.99 -6.90 -6.73
N SER A 204 14.17 -6.31 -5.84
CA SER A 204 13.62 -6.97 -4.65
C SER A 204 12.73 -8.18 -4.95
N HIS A 205 12.22 -8.30 -6.18
CA HIS A 205 11.53 -9.52 -6.63
C HIS A 205 12.48 -10.71 -6.84
N ARG A 206 13.79 -10.46 -7.00
CA ARG A 206 14.79 -11.48 -7.31
C ARG A 206 15.75 -11.76 -6.17
N SER A 207 16.12 -10.73 -5.41
CA SER A 207 17.03 -10.84 -4.26
C SER A 207 16.80 -9.68 -3.30
N LEU A 208 17.40 -9.75 -2.09
CA LEU A 208 17.29 -8.71 -1.08
C LEU A 208 18.21 -7.53 -1.40
N PRO A 209 17.69 -6.32 -1.69
CA PRO A 209 18.51 -5.13 -1.85
C PRO A 209 19.14 -4.71 -0.50
N ILE A 210 20.42 -4.33 -0.54
CA ILE A 210 21.16 -3.84 0.61
C ILE A 210 21.46 -2.36 0.40
N LEU A 211 21.06 -1.52 1.36
CA LEU A 211 21.31 -0.08 1.36
C LEU A 211 22.23 0.29 2.53
N PRO A 212 23.55 0.44 2.30
CA PRO A 212 24.52 0.69 3.36
C PRO A 212 24.57 2.18 3.75
N PHE A 213 23.40 2.80 3.91
CA PHE A 213 23.30 4.22 4.23
C PHE A 213 23.30 4.47 5.72
N SER A 214 23.86 5.63 6.12
CA SER A 214 23.76 6.11 7.49
C SER A 214 22.33 6.60 7.79
N ARG A 215 22.01 6.72 9.06
CA ARG A 215 20.73 7.26 9.50
C ARG A 215 20.52 8.71 9.02
N GLU A 216 21.57 9.52 9.07
CA GLU A 216 21.54 10.92 8.62
C GLU A 216 21.23 11.03 7.11
N ARG A 217 21.78 10.11 6.31
CA ARG A 217 21.45 10.04 4.89
C ARG A 217 19.96 9.71 4.69
N LEU A 218 19.45 8.68 5.38
CA LEU A 218 18.05 8.30 5.28
C LEU A 218 17.12 9.45 5.68
N ASP A 219 17.40 10.11 6.82
CA ASP A 219 16.60 11.23 7.30
C ASP A 219 16.58 12.43 6.34
N SER A 220 17.74 12.69 5.69
CA SER A 220 17.89 13.85 4.81
C SER A 220 17.32 13.63 3.41
N LEU A 221 17.18 12.38 2.97
CA LEU A 221 16.80 12.04 1.61
C LEU A 221 15.64 11.03 1.56
N GLU A 222 15.86 9.76 1.85
CA GLU A 222 14.92 8.69 1.59
C GLU A 222 13.61 8.84 2.40
N LEU A 223 13.69 9.24 3.66
CA LEU A 223 12.54 9.43 4.55
C LEU A 223 11.80 10.76 4.35
N TYR A 224 12.42 11.72 3.65
CA TYR A 224 11.88 13.06 3.46
C TYR A 224 10.47 13.07 2.83
N PRO A 225 10.21 12.38 1.68
CA PRO A 225 8.88 12.37 1.09
C PRO A 225 7.86 11.62 1.96
N PHE A 226 8.26 10.54 2.63
CA PHE A 226 7.36 9.82 3.54
C PHE A 226 6.89 10.72 4.68
N LYS A 227 7.81 11.46 5.30
CA LYS A 227 7.47 12.39 6.38
C LYS A 227 6.48 13.45 5.91
N SER A 228 6.71 14.05 4.75
CA SER A 228 5.78 15.04 4.19
C SER A 228 4.39 14.47 3.93
N LEU A 229 4.29 13.27 3.36
CA LEU A 229 3.00 12.66 3.09
C LEU A 229 2.29 12.21 4.38
N ILE A 230 3.04 11.81 5.40
CA ILE A 230 2.49 11.53 6.74
C ILE A 230 1.92 12.81 7.36
N ASP A 231 2.64 13.92 7.29
CA ASP A 231 2.17 15.23 7.75
C ASP A 231 0.92 15.74 6.97
N GLU A 232 0.65 15.17 5.78
CA GLU A 232 -0.52 15.41 4.92
C GLU A 232 -1.57 14.28 4.99
N ASP A 233 -1.57 13.47 6.04
CA ASP A 233 -2.55 12.41 6.32
C ASP A 233 -2.65 11.33 5.23
N VAL A 234 -1.51 10.84 4.71
CA VAL A 234 -1.52 9.67 3.83
C VAL A 234 -2.16 8.47 4.54
N ALA A 235 -3.13 7.82 3.91
CA ALA A 235 -3.90 6.75 4.54
C ALA A 235 -3.08 5.49 4.80
N MET A 236 -2.11 5.19 3.92
CA MET A 236 -1.33 3.96 4.00
C MET A 236 0.14 4.19 3.69
N VAL A 237 1.00 3.36 4.30
CA VAL A 237 2.43 3.24 3.95
C VAL A 237 2.76 1.77 3.67
N MET A 238 3.35 1.49 2.51
CA MET A 238 3.80 0.15 2.14
C MET A 238 5.29 -0.03 2.46
N ILE A 239 5.60 -1.08 3.24
CA ILE A 239 6.97 -1.43 3.60
C ILE A 239 7.60 -2.27 2.50
N GLY A 240 8.69 -1.78 1.92
CA GLY A 240 9.50 -2.52 0.97
C GLY A 240 10.41 -3.58 1.64
N HIS A 241 10.86 -4.57 0.87
CA HIS A 241 11.77 -5.61 1.34
C HIS A 241 13.22 -5.15 1.16
N LEU A 242 13.74 -4.37 2.11
CA LEU A 242 15.07 -3.75 2.07
C LEU A 242 15.88 -4.15 3.30
N PHE A 243 17.18 -4.35 3.12
CA PHE A 243 18.11 -4.52 4.23
C PHE A 243 18.95 -3.25 4.41
N ILE A 244 18.79 -2.60 5.56
CA ILE A 244 19.44 -1.32 5.88
C ILE A 244 20.17 -1.48 7.22
N PRO A 245 21.47 -1.79 7.19
CA PRO A 245 22.25 -2.11 8.40
C PRO A 245 22.24 -1.04 9.48
N SER A 246 22.07 0.23 9.12
CA SER A 246 21.98 1.34 10.09
C SER A 246 20.65 1.39 10.84
N LEU A 247 19.60 0.72 10.34
CA LEU A 247 18.30 0.65 10.99
C LEU A 247 18.13 -0.64 11.79
N ASP A 248 18.45 -1.79 11.15
CA ASP A 248 18.37 -3.10 11.85
C ASP A 248 19.22 -4.16 11.14
N THR A 249 19.38 -5.31 11.80
CA THR A 249 20.08 -6.49 11.29
C THR A 249 19.18 -7.47 10.56
N ILE A 250 17.93 -7.12 10.33
CA ILE A 250 16.94 -7.90 9.56
C ILE A 250 16.26 -7.01 8.52
N VAL A 251 15.54 -7.65 7.57
CA VAL A 251 14.84 -6.95 6.49
C VAL A 251 13.76 -6.01 7.07
N SER A 252 13.59 -4.84 6.47
CA SER A 252 12.69 -3.77 6.94
C SER A 252 11.26 -4.24 7.22
N THR A 253 10.69 -5.07 6.37
CA THR A 253 9.32 -5.61 6.52
C THR A 253 9.13 -6.44 7.80
N LEU A 254 10.19 -7.08 8.30
CA LEU A 254 10.15 -7.94 9.49
C LEU A 254 10.70 -7.22 10.74
N SER A 255 11.17 -5.98 10.59
CA SER A 255 11.86 -5.23 11.63
C SER A 255 10.90 -4.38 12.46
N HIS A 256 10.77 -4.71 13.75
CA HIS A 256 10.06 -3.86 14.70
C HIS A 256 10.69 -2.46 14.84
N LYS A 257 12.03 -2.34 14.67
CA LYS A 257 12.70 -1.03 14.70
C LYS A 257 12.29 -0.16 13.52
N VAL A 258 12.09 -0.75 12.33
CA VAL A 258 11.69 -0.01 11.14
C VAL A 258 10.19 0.28 11.14
N VAL A 259 9.36 -0.74 11.38
CA VAL A 259 7.90 -0.58 11.28
C VAL A 259 7.33 0.16 12.48
N THR A 260 7.61 -0.30 13.70
CA THR A 260 7.03 0.30 14.90
C THR A 260 7.83 1.52 15.36
N LYS A 261 9.13 1.36 15.61
CA LYS A 261 9.91 2.45 16.25
C LYS A 261 10.10 3.64 15.29
N LEU A 262 10.54 3.39 14.05
CA LEU A 262 10.80 4.48 13.10
C LEU A 262 9.51 5.03 12.53
N LEU A 263 8.67 4.19 11.87
CA LEU A 263 7.51 4.69 11.15
C LEU A 263 6.38 5.12 12.08
N LYS A 264 5.91 4.24 12.99
CA LYS A 264 4.75 4.55 13.83
C LYS A 264 5.08 5.50 14.99
N GLU A 265 6.19 5.28 15.72
CA GLU A 265 6.47 6.08 16.92
C GLU A 265 7.24 7.36 16.61
N GLU A 266 8.34 7.29 15.86
CA GLU A 266 9.21 8.45 15.61
C GLU A 266 8.62 9.39 14.56
N MET A 267 8.17 8.82 13.41
CA MET A 267 7.52 9.60 12.34
C MET A 267 6.02 9.83 12.60
N LYS A 268 5.47 9.26 13.67
CA LYS A 268 4.08 9.42 14.12
C LYS A 268 3.02 9.01 13.10
N PHE A 269 3.31 7.99 12.32
CA PHE A 269 2.34 7.45 11.38
C PHE A 269 1.29 6.59 12.12
N ASP A 270 0.04 6.98 12.06
CA ASP A 270 -1.11 6.33 12.68
C ASP A 270 -2.06 5.67 11.66
N GLY A 271 -1.77 5.77 10.37
CA GLY A 271 -2.51 5.09 9.29
C GLY A 271 -2.17 3.59 9.17
N ILE A 272 -2.60 2.98 8.08
CA ILE A 272 -2.45 1.53 7.85
C ILE A 272 -1.05 1.24 7.27
N VAL A 273 -0.30 0.39 7.96
CA VAL A 273 0.97 -0.16 7.46
C VAL A 273 0.70 -1.47 6.72
N VAL A 274 1.05 -1.52 5.43
CA VAL A 274 0.91 -2.71 4.59
C VAL A 274 2.29 -3.24 4.17
N THR A 275 2.45 -4.55 4.05
CA THR A 275 3.66 -5.13 3.45
C THR A 275 3.62 -5.00 1.93
N ASP A 276 4.78 -4.92 1.29
CA ASP A 276 4.90 -5.43 -0.08
C ASP A 276 4.66 -6.96 -0.09
N ALA A 277 4.49 -7.56 -1.26
CA ALA A 277 4.06 -8.96 -1.36
C ALA A 277 5.02 -9.94 -0.66
N LEU A 278 4.55 -10.62 0.38
CA LEU A 278 5.38 -11.49 1.23
C LEU A 278 5.89 -12.76 0.53
N ASN A 279 5.42 -13.05 -0.67
CA ASN A 279 5.92 -14.13 -1.51
C ASN A 279 7.12 -13.73 -2.38
N MET A 280 7.55 -12.45 -2.36
CA MET A 280 8.74 -11.96 -3.07
C MET A 280 10.02 -12.56 -2.47
N LYS A 281 11.02 -12.83 -3.34
CA LYS A 281 12.29 -13.48 -2.93
C LYS A 281 13.12 -12.65 -1.96
N GLY A 282 12.97 -11.33 -1.98
CA GLY A 282 13.64 -10.42 -1.04
C GLY A 282 13.35 -10.71 0.43
N VAL A 283 12.24 -11.36 0.75
CA VAL A 283 11.85 -11.72 2.13
C VAL A 283 11.63 -13.21 2.33
N SER A 284 11.21 -13.95 1.29
CA SER A 284 10.79 -15.36 1.39
C SER A 284 11.91 -16.38 1.18
N SER A 285 13.14 -15.94 0.90
CA SER A 285 14.24 -16.84 0.50
C SER A 285 14.79 -17.71 1.65
N THR A 286 14.64 -17.28 2.90
CA THR A 286 15.28 -17.90 4.08
C THR A 286 14.30 -18.42 5.13
N LEU A 287 13.04 -18.01 5.09
CA LEU A 287 12.03 -18.33 6.08
C LEU A 287 10.81 -18.97 5.43
N ARG A 288 10.10 -19.81 6.16
CA ARG A 288 8.81 -20.34 5.72
C ARG A 288 7.76 -19.22 5.62
N PRO A 289 6.79 -19.30 4.71
CA PRO A 289 5.76 -18.25 4.56
C PRO A 289 5.06 -17.88 5.87
N SER A 290 4.76 -18.88 6.72
CA SER A 290 4.13 -18.64 8.03
C SER A 290 5.04 -17.88 9.03
N GLU A 291 6.35 -18.09 8.94
CA GLU A 291 7.33 -17.39 9.78
C GLU A 291 7.49 -15.94 9.34
N VAL A 292 7.55 -15.71 8.02
CA VAL A 292 7.57 -14.36 7.42
C VAL A 292 6.34 -13.57 7.84
N THR A 293 5.14 -14.17 7.67
CA THR A 293 3.87 -13.53 8.01
C THR A 293 3.80 -13.17 9.50
N LEU A 294 4.17 -14.11 10.37
CA LEU A 294 4.19 -13.88 11.82
C LEU A 294 5.22 -12.81 12.22
N ALA A 295 6.40 -12.79 11.58
CA ALA A 295 7.42 -11.79 11.85
C ALA A 295 6.99 -10.40 11.41
N ALA A 296 6.38 -10.25 10.23
CA ALA A 296 5.82 -8.98 9.75
C ALA A 296 4.72 -8.45 10.70
N TYR A 297 3.80 -9.31 11.13
CA TYR A 297 2.80 -8.95 12.15
C TYR A 297 3.45 -8.47 13.45
N LYS A 298 4.45 -9.21 13.97
CA LYS A 298 5.19 -8.82 15.19
C LYS A 298 6.00 -7.54 15.01
N ALA A 299 6.41 -7.20 13.79
CA ALA A 299 7.05 -5.93 13.48
C ALA A 299 6.11 -4.73 13.62
N GLY A 300 4.79 -4.95 13.60
CA GLY A 300 3.76 -3.92 13.72
C GLY A 300 3.02 -3.61 12.41
N VAL A 301 3.09 -4.49 11.42
CA VAL A 301 2.33 -4.35 10.17
C VAL A 301 0.86 -4.65 10.43
N ASP A 302 -0.03 -3.85 9.81
CA ASP A 302 -1.48 -3.96 9.97
C ASP A 302 -2.14 -4.80 8.87
N LEU A 303 -1.58 -4.81 7.64
CA LEU A 303 -2.11 -5.53 6.49
C LEU A 303 -1.03 -6.35 5.80
N LEU A 304 -1.25 -7.64 5.65
CA LEU A 304 -0.29 -8.61 5.13
C LEU A 304 -0.67 -9.02 3.70
N LEU A 305 0.12 -8.59 2.72
CA LEU A 305 -0.11 -8.88 1.30
C LEU A 305 0.56 -10.20 0.90
N MET A 306 -0.25 -11.18 0.40
CA MET A 306 0.15 -12.57 0.15
C MET A 306 0.09 -12.94 -1.34
#